data_c4a539a6707f18749b10a51b53c697eb
#
_entry.id   c4a539a6707f18749b10a51b53c697eb
#
_cell.length_a   1.000
_cell.length_b   1.000
_cell.length_c   1.000
_cell.angle_alpha   90.00
_cell.angle_beta   90.00
_cell.angle_gamma   90.00
#
_symmetry.space_group_name_H-M   'P 1'
#
loop_
_entity.id
_entity.type
_entity.pdbx_description
1 polymer ?
#
loop_
_entity_poly.entity_id
_entity_poly.type
_entity_poly.pdbx_seq_one_letter_code
_entity_poly.pdbx_strand_id
1 'polypeptide(L)'
;MSAPPVDGTDLTGELPTPATGSLAARQAELVAALVAGGPPPPGFAPAPLAAARAALLRKRAGEVARHWPLLAAGLGPRWPAAFVEWAADRPNLGGLRDGWELARALHTRHALPALGAEELAAREATHRYDGTTAPRHRRWPAIGRADRAVAVQLAGRVRLLRSAR
;
A
#
# COMPACT_ATOMS: atom_id res chain seq x y z
N MET A 1 -28.14 16.03 -73.96
CA MET A 1 -28.00 14.91 -73.06
C MET A 1 -26.90 15.29 -72.09
N SER A 2 -27.27 16.00 -71.01
CA SER A 2 -26.33 16.53 -69.99
C SER A 2 -26.22 15.53 -68.84
N ALA A 3 -25.00 15.21 -68.50
CA ALA A 3 -24.72 14.37 -67.32
C ALA A 3 -24.78 15.24 -66.05
N PRO A 4 -25.26 14.66 -64.90
CA PRO A 4 -25.30 15.39 -63.62
C PRO A 4 -23.93 15.44 -62.94
N PRO A 5 -23.67 16.41 -62.07
CA PRO A 5 -22.42 16.54 -61.33
C PRO A 5 -22.35 15.49 -60.20
N VAL A 6 -21.20 14.87 -60.01
CA VAL A 6 -20.86 13.99 -58.88
C VAL A 6 -20.60 14.84 -57.63
N ASP A 7 -21.43 14.63 -56.63
CA ASP A 7 -21.28 15.19 -55.29
C ASP A 7 -19.96 14.67 -54.68
N GLY A 8 -19.09 15.62 -54.33
CA GLY A 8 -17.88 15.36 -53.60
C GLY A 8 -18.20 15.01 -52.15
N THR A 9 -18.10 13.71 -51.81
CA THR A 9 -18.16 13.25 -50.44
C THR A 9 -16.97 13.79 -49.63
N ASP A 10 -17.29 14.73 -48.79
CA ASP A 10 -16.35 15.36 -47.84
C ASP A 10 -15.92 14.30 -46.79
N LEU A 11 -14.79 13.65 -47.03
CA LEU A 11 -14.14 12.72 -46.10
C LEU A 11 -13.19 13.50 -45.17
N THR A 12 -13.70 14.57 -44.56
CA THR A 12 -12.99 15.19 -43.44
C THR A 12 -13.25 14.37 -42.20
N GLY A 13 -12.67 13.15 -42.13
CA GLY A 13 -12.55 12.44 -40.90
C GLY A 13 -11.70 13.23 -39.92
N GLU A 14 -12.40 13.89 -39.00
CA GLU A 14 -11.77 14.58 -37.87
C GLU A 14 -10.94 13.60 -37.09
N LEU A 15 -9.62 13.64 -37.28
CA LEU A 15 -8.67 12.88 -36.50
C LEU A 15 -8.81 13.30 -35.03
N PRO A 16 -8.93 12.36 -34.05
CA PRO A 16 -9.07 12.72 -32.66
C PRO A 16 -7.86 13.57 -32.24
N THR A 17 -8.14 14.75 -31.77
CA THR A 17 -7.15 15.72 -31.26
C THR A 17 -6.25 15.02 -30.22
N PRO A 18 -4.92 15.01 -30.38
CA PRO A 18 -4.05 14.39 -29.39
C PRO A 18 -4.21 15.13 -28.07
N ALA A 19 -4.55 14.38 -27.01
CA ALA A 19 -4.70 14.91 -25.66
C ALA A 19 -3.49 15.79 -25.30
N THR A 20 -3.75 17.03 -24.90
CA THR A 20 -2.78 18.10 -24.65
C THR A 20 -1.98 17.83 -23.39
N GLY A 21 -0.97 16.98 -23.48
CA GLY A 21 -0.04 16.68 -22.38
C GLY A 21 1.17 15.93 -22.93
N SER A 22 2.36 16.24 -22.42
CA SER A 22 3.56 15.49 -22.79
C SER A 22 3.40 14.01 -22.38
N LEU A 23 4.07 13.08 -23.08
CA LEU A 23 4.07 11.66 -22.72
C LEU A 23 4.43 11.46 -21.24
N ALA A 24 5.38 12.24 -20.72
CA ALA A 24 5.79 12.21 -19.32
C ALA A 24 4.64 12.61 -18.37
N ALA A 25 3.84 13.61 -18.71
CA ALA A 25 2.67 14.01 -17.91
C ALA A 25 1.62 12.88 -17.86
N ARG A 26 1.30 12.28 -19.00
CA ARG A 26 0.36 11.14 -19.08
C ARG A 26 0.86 9.92 -18.33
N GLN A 27 2.17 9.64 -18.37
CA GLN A 27 2.77 8.58 -17.59
C GLN A 27 2.69 8.87 -16.08
N ALA A 28 2.95 10.10 -15.64
CA ALA A 28 2.84 10.49 -14.25
C ALA A 28 1.41 10.36 -13.72
N GLU A 29 0.40 10.78 -14.50
CA GLU A 29 -1.02 10.61 -14.18
C GLU A 29 -1.39 9.12 -14.05
N LEU A 30 -0.93 8.27 -14.98
CA LEU A 30 -1.16 6.83 -14.92
C LEU A 30 -0.53 6.19 -13.66
N VAL A 31 0.72 6.56 -13.36
CA VAL A 31 1.40 6.09 -12.14
C VAL A 31 0.66 6.55 -10.90
N ALA A 32 0.23 7.81 -10.85
CA ALA A 32 -0.56 8.33 -9.73
C ALA A 32 -1.89 7.56 -9.56
N ALA A 33 -2.61 7.28 -10.64
CA ALA A 33 -3.83 6.49 -10.62
C ALA A 33 -3.60 5.06 -10.12
N LEU A 34 -2.50 4.43 -10.51
CA LEU A 34 -2.15 3.07 -10.09
C LEU A 34 -1.70 2.98 -8.63
N VAL A 35 -0.93 3.96 -8.15
CA VAL A 35 -0.26 3.91 -6.85
C VAL A 35 -1.08 4.60 -5.75
N ALA A 36 -1.67 5.76 -6.05
CA ALA A 36 -2.42 6.57 -5.08
C ALA A 36 -3.94 6.44 -5.20
N GLY A 37 -4.43 5.67 -6.19
CA GLY A 37 -5.87 5.44 -6.33
C GLY A 37 -6.66 6.60 -6.94
N GLY A 38 -5.98 7.47 -7.69
CA GLY A 38 -6.62 8.53 -8.45
C GLY A 38 -7.56 8.01 -9.56
N PRO A 39 -8.35 8.91 -10.17
CA PRO A 39 -9.19 8.56 -11.32
C PRO A 39 -8.32 8.11 -12.50
N PRO A 40 -8.82 7.20 -13.35
CA PRO A 40 -8.11 6.80 -14.55
C PRO A 40 -7.89 7.99 -15.49
N PRO A 41 -6.66 8.18 -16.05
CA PRO A 41 -6.42 9.22 -17.04
C PRO A 41 -7.28 9.01 -18.29
N PRO A 42 -7.61 10.09 -19.03
CA PRO A 42 -8.36 9.97 -20.27
C PRO A 42 -7.70 9.01 -21.28
N GLY A 43 -8.51 8.15 -21.90
CA GLY A 43 -8.03 7.16 -22.87
C GLY A 43 -7.60 5.81 -22.28
N PHE A 44 -7.65 5.62 -20.96
CA PHE A 44 -7.42 4.33 -20.32
C PHE A 44 -8.75 3.67 -19.94
N ALA A 45 -8.91 2.40 -20.32
CA ALA A 45 -10.08 1.63 -19.89
C ALA A 45 -10.02 1.37 -18.37
N PRO A 46 -11.11 1.58 -17.62
CA PRO A 46 -11.11 1.46 -16.16
C PRO A 46 -10.85 0.03 -15.66
N ALA A 47 -11.34 -0.99 -16.35
CA ALA A 47 -11.23 -2.38 -15.91
C ALA A 47 -9.77 -2.91 -15.92
N PRO A 48 -8.96 -2.75 -16.99
CA PRO A 48 -7.53 -3.09 -16.95
C PRO A 48 -6.76 -2.33 -15.87
N LEU A 49 -7.06 -1.06 -15.66
CA LEU A 49 -6.41 -0.24 -14.63
C LEU A 49 -6.72 -0.77 -13.22
N ALA A 50 -7.97 -1.10 -12.94
CA ALA A 50 -8.40 -1.71 -11.67
C ALA A 50 -7.71 -3.06 -11.44
N ALA A 51 -7.60 -3.90 -12.47
CA ALA A 51 -6.90 -5.18 -12.39
C ALA A 51 -5.40 -5.00 -12.09
N ALA A 52 -4.74 -4.05 -12.76
CA ALA A 52 -3.34 -3.73 -12.52
C ALA A 52 -3.12 -3.21 -11.08
N ARG A 53 -3.98 -2.31 -10.61
CA ARG A 53 -3.96 -1.81 -9.23
C ARG A 53 -4.12 -2.93 -8.21
N ALA A 54 -5.09 -3.83 -8.41
CA ALA A 54 -5.28 -4.98 -7.54
C ALA A 54 -4.05 -5.91 -7.53
N ALA A 55 -3.39 -6.11 -8.67
CA ALA A 55 -2.15 -6.88 -8.75
C ALA A 55 -1.00 -6.22 -7.99
N LEU A 56 -0.84 -4.89 -8.09
CA LEU A 56 0.14 -4.12 -7.33
C LEU A 56 -0.09 -4.20 -5.83
N LEU A 57 -1.34 -4.09 -5.37
CA LEU A 57 -1.68 -4.21 -3.95
C LEU A 57 -1.40 -5.62 -3.41
N ARG A 58 -1.70 -6.68 -4.20
CA ARG A 58 -1.34 -8.06 -3.81
C ARG A 58 0.18 -8.27 -3.72
N LYS A 59 0.94 -7.73 -4.68
CA LYS A 59 2.42 -7.75 -4.63
C LYS A 59 2.95 -7.04 -3.38
N ARG A 60 2.42 -5.85 -3.09
CA ARG A 60 2.76 -5.07 -1.90
C ARG A 60 2.43 -5.83 -0.61
N ALA A 61 1.27 -6.50 -0.55
CA ALA A 61 0.91 -7.38 0.57
C ALA A 61 1.94 -8.50 0.79
N GLY A 62 2.39 -9.14 -0.28
CA GLY A 62 3.44 -10.18 -0.21
C GLY A 62 4.79 -9.63 0.27
N GLU A 63 5.14 -8.40 -0.11
CA GLU A 63 6.35 -7.73 0.38
C GLU A 63 6.26 -7.42 1.87
N VAL A 64 5.13 -6.87 2.31
CA VAL A 64 4.89 -6.58 3.73
C VAL A 64 4.92 -7.86 4.58
N ALA A 65 4.33 -8.95 4.11
CA ALA A 65 4.36 -10.24 4.82
C ALA A 65 5.78 -10.78 5.06
N ARG A 66 6.74 -10.49 4.16
CA ARG A 66 8.15 -10.85 4.38
C ARG A 66 8.80 -10.03 5.49
N HIS A 67 8.40 -8.78 5.64
CA HIS A 67 8.89 -7.91 6.71
C HIS A 67 8.14 -8.12 8.04
N TRP A 68 6.87 -8.52 7.99
CA TRP A 68 5.97 -8.67 9.12
C TRP A 68 5.33 -10.08 9.15
N PRO A 69 6.15 -11.13 9.32
CA PRO A 69 5.66 -12.50 9.21
C PRO A 69 4.66 -12.89 10.30
N LEU A 70 4.83 -12.38 11.54
CA LEU A 70 3.90 -12.71 12.63
C LEU A 70 2.58 -11.97 12.50
N LEU A 71 2.59 -10.73 12.01
CA LEU A 71 1.36 -10.00 11.70
C LEU A 71 0.57 -10.73 10.61
N ALA A 72 1.25 -11.11 9.52
CA ALA A 72 0.63 -11.84 8.42
C ALA A 72 0.10 -13.21 8.88
N ALA A 73 0.89 -13.97 9.65
CA ALA A 73 0.46 -15.25 10.21
C ALA A 73 -0.71 -15.12 11.18
N GLY A 74 -0.74 -14.07 11.99
CA GLY A 74 -1.82 -13.79 12.93
C GLY A 74 -3.16 -13.46 12.25
N LEU A 75 -3.12 -12.81 11.08
CA LEU A 75 -4.30 -12.58 10.24
C LEU A 75 -4.66 -13.80 9.39
N GLY A 76 -3.67 -14.68 9.12
CA GLY A 76 -3.89 -15.92 8.36
C GLY A 76 -4.52 -15.68 6.99
N PRO A 77 -5.56 -16.43 6.61
CA PRO A 77 -6.22 -16.28 5.30
C PRO A 77 -6.80 -14.88 5.04
N ARG A 78 -7.06 -14.10 6.09
CA ARG A 78 -7.57 -12.72 5.97
C ARG A 78 -6.48 -11.71 5.60
N TRP A 79 -5.19 -12.08 5.69
CA TRP A 79 -4.07 -11.18 5.46
C TRP A 79 -4.16 -10.39 4.16
N PRO A 80 -4.34 -11.02 2.97
CA PRO A 80 -4.35 -10.27 1.71
C PRO A 80 -5.50 -9.25 1.64
N ALA A 81 -6.69 -9.64 2.08
CA ALA A 81 -7.86 -8.78 2.06
C ALA A 81 -7.71 -7.60 3.03
N ALA A 82 -7.28 -7.85 4.26
CA ALA A 82 -7.08 -6.82 5.27
C ALA A 82 -6.00 -5.81 4.85
N PHE A 83 -4.93 -6.29 4.21
CA PHE A 83 -3.90 -5.40 3.68
C PHE A 83 -4.40 -4.56 2.52
N VAL A 84 -5.08 -5.17 1.53
CA VAL A 84 -5.60 -4.47 0.36
C VAL A 84 -6.61 -3.39 0.76
N GLU A 85 -7.53 -3.71 1.67
CA GLU A 85 -8.50 -2.75 2.22
C GLU A 85 -7.79 -1.56 2.88
N TRP A 86 -6.80 -1.85 3.75
CA TRP A 86 -6.05 -0.79 4.43
C TRP A 86 -5.20 0.06 3.48
N ALA A 87 -4.58 -0.56 2.46
CA ALA A 87 -3.62 0.08 1.56
C ALA A 87 -4.28 0.80 0.37
N ALA A 88 -5.60 0.64 0.16
CA ALA A 88 -6.31 1.09 -1.05
C ALA A 88 -6.06 2.57 -1.37
N ASP A 89 -6.07 3.45 -0.37
CA ASP A 89 -5.93 4.90 -0.54
C ASP A 89 -4.66 5.44 0.13
N ARG A 90 -3.66 4.55 0.35
CA ARG A 90 -2.42 4.93 1.02
C ARG A 90 -1.21 4.81 0.11
N PRO A 91 -0.31 5.79 0.14
CA PRO A 91 0.95 5.72 -0.59
C PRO A 91 1.76 4.51 -0.13
N ASN A 92 2.60 3.99 -1.03
CA ASN A 92 3.54 2.93 -0.71
C ASN A 92 4.75 3.52 0.02
N LEU A 93 4.91 3.15 1.29
CA LEU A 93 6.04 3.58 2.12
C LEU A 93 7.16 2.52 2.20
N GLY A 94 6.97 1.38 1.52
CA GLY A 94 7.84 0.20 1.61
C GLY A 94 7.39 -0.79 2.69
N GLY A 95 7.71 -2.08 2.47
CA GLY A 95 7.14 -3.18 3.23
C GLY A 95 7.29 -3.07 4.76
N LEU A 96 8.40 -2.53 5.25
CA LEU A 96 8.62 -2.36 6.68
C LEU A 96 7.68 -1.30 7.29
N ARG A 97 7.57 -0.13 6.65
CA ARG A 97 6.74 0.98 7.15
C ARG A 97 5.26 0.70 6.98
N ASP A 98 4.86 0.14 5.84
CA ASP A 98 3.49 -0.25 5.59
C ASP A 98 2.96 -1.23 6.64
N GLY A 99 3.76 -2.24 6.98
CA GLY A 99 3.38 -3.17 8.03
C GLY A 99 3.30 -2.53 9.41
N TRP A 100 4.15 -1.54 9.69
CA TRP A 100 4.09 -0.77 10.93
C TRP A 100 2.81 0.03 11.07
N GLU A 101 2.47 0.78 10.02
CA GLU A 101 1.26 1.59 9.99
C GLU A 101 -0.01 0.73 10.02
N LEU A 102 -0.01 -0.41 9.32
CA LEU A 102 -1.12 -1.37 9.39
C LEU A 102 -1.25 -1.95 10.82
N ALA A 103 -0.14 -2.38 11.43
CA ALA A 103 -0.17 -2.94 12.78
C ALA A 103 -0.70 -1.92 13.80
N ARG A 104 -0.26 -0.66 13.72
CA ARG A 104 -0.78 0.44 14.55
C ARG A 104 -2.26 0.72 14.30
N ALA A 105 -2.68 0.73 13.03
CA ALA A 105 -4.09 0.93 12.68
C ALA A 105 -4.98 -0.19 13.22
N LEU A 106 -4.53 -1.44 13.15
CA LEU A 106 -5.25 -2.58 13.74
C LEU A 106 -5.26 -2.52 15.27
N HIS A 107 -4.16 -2.11 15.89
CA HIS A 107 -4.08 -1.92 17.35
C HIS A 107 -5.08 -0.86 17.83
N THR A 108 -5.14 0.30 17.19
CA THR A 108 -6.09 1.36 17.52
C THR A 108 -7.56 0.90 17.39
N ARG A 109 -7.85 -0.03 16.49
CA ARG A 109 -9.19 -0.61 16.29
C ARG A 109 -9.47 -1.83 17.16
N HIS A 110 -8.56 -2.23 18.04
CA HIS A 110 -8.63 -3.46 18.84
C HIS A 110 -8.79 -4.73 17.98
N ALA A 111 -8.24 -4.72 16.76
CA ALA A 111 -8.31 -5.80 15.77
C ALA A 111 -6.93 -6.44 15.50
N LEU A 112 -5.90 -6.04 16.25
CA LEU A 112 -4.55 -6.58 16.07
C LEU A 112 -4.48 -8.02 16.62
N PRO A 113 -4.10 -9.03 15.79
CA PRO A 113 -3.96 -10.39 16.29
C PRO A 113 -2.78 -10.52 17.27
N ALA A 114 -2.84 -11.48 18.18
CA ALA A 114 -1.85 -11.66 19.23
C ALA A 114 -0.40 -11.75 18.70
N LEU A 115 -0.17 -12.51 17.62
CA LEU A 115 1.15 -12.59 16.98
C LEU A 115 1.59 -11.23 16.41
N GLY A 116 0.67 -10.47 15.82
CA GLY A 116 0.94 -9.12 15.34
C GLY A 116 1.27 -8.15 16.47
N ALA A 117 0.60 -8.29 17.62
CA ALA A 117 0.90 -7.49 18.81
C ALA A 117 2.29 -7.80 19.37
N GLU A 118 2.69 -9.06 19.41
CA GLU A 118 4.05 -9.46 19.81
C GLU A 118 5.11 -8.85 18.87
N GLU A 119 4.88 -8.91 17.56
CA GLU A 119 5.80 -8.34 16.57
C GLU A 119 5.87 -6.83 16.67
N LEU A 120 4.73 -6.15 16.80
CA LEU A 120 4.69 -4.70 16.97
C LEU A 120 5.43 -4.27 18.26
N ALA A 121 5.15 -4.91 19.39
CA ALA A 121 5.83 -4.61 20.63
C ALA A 121 7.35 -4.80 20.54
N ALA A 122 7.82 -5.87 19.91
CA ALA A 122 9.24 -6.12 19.71
C ALA A 122 9.89 -5.04 18.84
N ARG A 123 9.21 -4.59 17.78
CA ARG A 123 9.71 -3.52 16.91
C ARG A 123 9.73 -2.17 17.59
N GLU A 124 8.69 -1.81 18.34
CA GLU A 124 8.63 -0.58 19.13
C GLU A 124 9.73 -0.55 20.22
N ALA A 125 10.09 -1.70 20.79
CA ALA A 125 11.21 -1.80 21.72
C ALA A 125 12.57 -1.60 21.03
N THR A 126 12.74 -2.08 19.79
CA THR A 126 14.03 -2.08 19.09
C THR A 126 14.24 -0.86 18.22
N HIS A 127 13.19 -0.22 17.75
CA HIS A 127 13.28 0.92 16.84
C HIS A 127 12.45 2.10 17.36
N ARG A 128 12.85 3.29 16.92
CA ARG A 128 12.05 4.50 17.00
C ARG A 128 11.47 4.78 15.63
N TYR A 129 10.15 4.85 15.55
CA TYR A 129 9.42 5.18 14.35
C TYR A 129 8.30 6.18 14.65
N ASP A 130 8.31 7.30 13.94
CA ASP A 130 7.40 8.44 14.14
C ASP A 130 6.27 8.53 13.09
N GLY A 131 6.20 7.55 12.16
CA GLY A 131 5.24 7.55 11.06
C GLY A 131 5.72 8.31 9.81
N THR A 132 6.73 9.16 9.91
CA THR A 132 7.18 10.04 8.81
C THR A 132 8.52 9.63 8.25
N THR A 133 9.51 9.38 9.11
CA THR A 133 10.86 9.01 8.72
C THR A 133 11.08 7.50 8.72
N ALA A 134 12.23 7.05 8.18
CA ALA A 134 12.57 5.62 8.26
C ALA A 134 12.80 5.19 9.73
N PRO A 135 12.35 3.99 10.12
CA PRO A 135 12.61 3.47 11.46
C PRO A 135 14.10 3.40 11.78
N ARG A 136 14.47 3.86 12.98
CA ARG A 136 15.88 3.90 13.44
C ARG A 136 16.06 3.01 14.65
N HIS A 137 17.11 2.21 14.67
CA HIS A 137 17.45 1.39 15.83
C HIS A 137 17.66 2.20 17.11
N ARG A 138 17.10 1.71 18.22
CA ARG A 138 17.34 2.26 19.55
C ARG A 138 18.66 1.76 20.08
N ARG A 139 19.46 2.66 20.61
CA ARG A 139 20.73 2.34 21.26
C ARG A 139 20.60 2.13 22.78
N TRP A 140 19.52 2.64 23.36
CA TRP A 140 19.23 2.60 24.78
C TRP A 140 18.14 1.59 25.11
N PRO A 141 18.11 1.05 26.34
CA PRO A 141 17.02 0.20 26.78
C PRO A 141 15.67 0.84 26.52
N ALA A 142 14.72 0.05 26.02
CA ALA A 142 13.40 0.55 25.73
C ALA A 142 12.34 -0.56 25.90
N ILE A 143 11.09 -0.12 26.11
CA ILE A 143 9.94 -0.98 26.22
C ILE A 143 9.01 -0.67 25.07
N GLY A 144 8.58 -1.71 24.33
CA GLY A 144 7.50 -1.65 23.35
C GLY A 144 6.26 -2.34 23.92
N ARG A 145 5.09 -1.78 23.63
CA ARG A 145 3.80 -2.33 24.08
C ARG A 145 2.81 -2.31 22.94
N ALA A 146 2.07 -3.42 22.80
CA ALA A 146 0.94 -3.51 21.90
C ALA A 146 -0.08 -4.51 22.49
N ASP A 147 -1.30 -4.08 22.73
CA ASP A 147 -2.33 -4.86 23.44
C ASP A 147 -1.78 -5.49 24.74
N ARG A 148 -1.72 -6.83 24.78
CA ARG A 148 -1.20 -7.59 25.93
C ARG A 148 0.28 -7.96 25.80
N ALA A 149 0.89 -7.65 24.65
CA ALA A 149 2.30 -7.93 24.41
C ALA A 149 3.17 -6.79 24.95
N VAL A 150 4.18 -7.15 25.71
CA VAL A 150 5.22 -6.22 26.19
C VAL A 150 6.57 -6.79 25.74
N ALA A 151 7.37 -5.97 25.09
CA ALA A 151 8.74 -6.31 24.74
C ALA A 151 9.71 -5.38 25.46
N VAL A 152 10.77 -5.92 26.02
CA VAL A 152 11.85 -5.15 26.64
C VAL A 152 13.13 -5.39 25.86
N GLN A 153 13.75 -4.32 25.43
CA GLN A 153 15.06 -4.33 24.80
C GLN A 153 16.11 -3.86 25.81
N LEU A 154 17.11 -4.70 26.03
CA LEU A 154 18.26 -4.39 26.87
C LEU A 154 19.54 -4.92 26.20
N ALA A 155 20.55 -4.07 26.03
CA ALA A 155 21.84 -4.44 25.43
C ALA A 155 21.70 -5.22 24.09
N GLY A 156 20.82 -4.77 23.19
CA GLY A 156 20.58 -5.39 21.88
C GLY A 156 19.76 -6.67 21.90
N ARG A 157 19.35 -7.17 23.07
CA ARG A 157 18.49 -8.34 23.21
C ARG A 157 17.06 -7.95 23.50
N VAL A 158 16.11 -8.64 22.87
CA VAL A 158 14.67 -8.44 23.08
C VAL A 158 14.09 -9.61 23.86
N ARG A 159 13.32 -9.31 24.89
CA ARG A 159 12.51 -10.28 25.64
C ARG A 159 11.05 -9.91 25.52
N LEU A 160 10.24 -10.85 25.05
CA LEU A 160 8.79 -10.74 25.06
C LEU A 160 8.26 -11.23 26.42
N LEU A 161 7.48 -10.37 27.06
CA LEU A 161 6.75 -10.67 28.28
C LEU A 161 5.30 -10.82 27.88
N ARG A 162 4.77 -12.04 28.03
CA ARG A 162 3.34 -12.29 27.84
C ARG A 162 2.63 -12.09 29.17
N SER A 163 1.62 -11.23 29.20
CA SER A 163 0.74 -11.21 30.36
C SER A 163 0.00 -12.54 30.43
N ALA A 164 0.28 -13.33 31.47
CA ALA A 164 -0.54 -14.49 31.77
C ALA A 164 -1.99 -14.04 32.01
N ARG A 165 -2.94 -14.88 31.58
CA ARG A 165 -4.37 -14.67 31.89
C ARG A 165 -4.60 -14.74 33.37
#